data_c7b256e9aa72008f3ca7ad18727b5918
#
_entry.id   c7b256e9aa72008f3ca7ad18727b5918
#
_cell.length_a   1.000
_cell.length_b   1.000
_cell.length_c   1.000
_cell.angle_alpha   90.00
_cell.angle_beta   90.00
_cell.angle_gamma   90.00
#
_symmetry.space_group_name_H-M   'P 1'
#
loop_
_entity.id
_entity.type
_entity.pdbx_description
1 polymer ?
#
loop_
_entity_poly.entity_id
_entity_poly.type
_entity_poly.pdbx_seq_one_letter_code
_entity_poly.pdbx_strand_id
1 'polypeptide(L)'
;HIHAFRVQHNVTCYGYTIQIPRAGRFHAEKAKELGIPLTFWSHLQKGETMTDGDKVYTPDMVMGEKRKGIKVTYVTDTRPLPIIAEQAKDADLFICEGMYGEPDKLAKAKEYKHMTFSEAASLAKEAQPKEMWLTHYSPSLAHPEEYIEETRKIFSRTIAAKDGRSISLDFEQEEGTK
;
A
#
# COMPACT_ATOMS: atom_id res chain seq x y z
N HIS A 1 4.75 10.02 -0.85
CA HIS A 1 5.14 10.02 0.57
C HIS A 1 5.68 8.66 0.96
N ILE A 2 6.75 8.64 1.77
CA ILE A 2 7.30 7.40 2.34
C ILE A 2 7.21 7.54 3.87
N HIS A 3 6.64 6.51 4.51
CA HIS A 3 6.55 6.39 5.96
C HIS A 3 7.33 5.16 6.39
N ALA A 4 8.31 5.33 7.30
CA ALA A 4 9.05 4.24 7.92
C ALA A 4 8.46 3.93 9.30
N PHE A 5 8.28 2.66 9.62
CA PHE A 5 7.79 2.21 10.93
C PHE A 5 8.67 1.09 11.48
N ARG A 6 8.88 1.10 12.77
CA ARG A 6 9.77 0.13 13.42
C ARG A 6 9.12 -1.25 13.47
N VAL A 7 9.91 -2.28 13.15
CA VAL A 7 9.52 -3.69 13.23
C VAL A 7 10.45 -4.46 14.21
N GLN A 8 10.18 -5.74 14.44
CA GLN A 8 10.83 -6.53 15.47
C GLN A 8 11.77 -7.57 14.89
N HIS A 9 13.07 -7.30 14.99
CA HIS A 9 14.13 -8.24 14.64
C HIS A 9 15.28 -8.18 15.65
N ASN A 10 16.37 -8.94 15.42
CA ASN A 10 17.56 -8.96 16.29
C ASN A 10 18.38 -7.67 16.20
N VAL A 11 18.30 -7.00 15.07
CA VAL A 11 18.85 -5.65 14.83
C VAL A 11 17.72 -4.67 14.58
N THR A 12 18.02 -3.38 14.57
CA THR A 12 17.01 -2.35 14.25
C THR A 12 16.57 -2.49 12.81
N CYS A 13 15.29 -2.82 12.60
CA CYS A 13 14.66 -2.99 11.29
C CYS A 13 13.43 -2.11 11.15
N TYR A 14 13.11 -1.74 9.91
CA TYR A 14 11.98 -0.91 9.55
C TYR A 14 11.18 -1.52 8.40
N GLY A 15 9.86 -1.41 8.49
CA GLY A 15 8.97 -1.52 7.36
C GLY A 15 8.73 -0.15 6.74
N TYR A 16 8.26 -0.13 5.51
CA TYR A 16 8.01 1.09 4.74
C TYR A 16 6.65 1.06 4.08
N THR A 17 5.93 2.16 4.17
CA THR A 17 4.73 2.39 3.38
C THR A 17 4.99 3.53 2.40
N ILE A 18 4.82 3.25 1.12
CA ILE A 18 4.95 4.21 0.02
C ILE A 18 3.54 4.58 -0.42
N GLN A 19 3.23 5.86 -0.46
CA GLN A 19 1.92 6.37 -0.88
C GLN A 19 2.07 7.43 -1.96
N ILE A 20 1.33 7.26 -3.05
CA ILE A 20 1.15 8.26 -4.10
C ILE A 20 -0.28 8.79 -3.93
N PRO A 21 -0.48 9.98 -3.35
CA PRO A 21 -1.81 10.54 -3.17
C PRO A 21 -2.42 10.90 -4.51
N ARG A 22 -3.75 10.85 -4.58
CA ARG A 22 -4.52 11.29 -5.74
C ARG A 22 -5.47 12.40 -5.32
N ALA A 23 -5.33 13.56 -5.95
CA ALA A 23 -6.23 14.69 -5.73
C ALA A 23 -7.67 14.37 -6.18
N GLY A 24 -8.64 15.10 -5.66
CA GLY A 24 -10.00 15.09 -6.14
C GLY A 24 -10.10 15.50 -7.61
N ARG A 25 -11.26 15.28 -8.21
CA ARG A 25 -11.52 15.76 -9.59
C ARG A 25 -11.74 17.28 -9.55
N PHE A 26 -11.16 17.99 -10.50
CA PHE A 26 -11.45 19.39 -10.69
C PHE A 26 -12.79 19.58 -11.41
N HIS A 27 -13.67 20.41 -10.86
CA HIS A 27 -15.00 20.69 -11.40
C HIS A 27 -14.97 21.96 -12.26
N ALA A 28 -14.67 21.80 -13.55
CA ALA A 28 -14.54 22.92 -14.48
C ALA A 28 -15.80 23.76 -14.61
N GLU A 29 -16.99 23.13 -14.62
CA GLU A 29 -18.27 23.88 -14.72
C GLU A 29 -18.49 24.75 -13.47
N LYS A 30 -18.22 24.21 -12.29
CA LYS A 30 -18.30 24.98 -11.03
C LYS A 30 -17.30 26.15 -11.00
N ALA A 31 -16.09 25.94 -11.56
CA ALA A 31 -15.11 27.02 -11.68
C ALA A 31 -15.59 28.14 -12.62
N LYS A 32 -16.27 27.80 -13.71
CA LYS A 32 -16.89 28.77 -14.62
C LYS A 32 -18.04 29.52 -13.95
N GLU A 33 -18.93 28.81 -13.26
CA GLU A 33 -20.06 29.41 -12.52
C GLU A 33 -19.59 30.40 -11.47
N LEU A 34 -18.48 30.10 -10.76
CA LEU A 34 -17.87 30.97 -9.77
C LEU A 34 -17.05 32.11 -10.39
N GLY A 35 -16.94 32.18 -11.73
CA GLY A 35 -16.19 33.21 -12.43
C GLY A 35 -14.67 33.14 -12.19
N ILE A 36 -14.14 31.96 -11.88
CA ILE A 36 -12.70 31.79 -11.59
C ILE A 36 -11.90 31.88 -12.90
N PRO A 37 -10.90 32.79 -12.97
CA PRO A 37 -10.05 32.92 -14.16
C PRO A 37 -9.39 31.60 -14.55
N LEU A 38 -9.37 31.28 -15.84
CA LEU A 38 -8.75 30.05 -16.36
C LEU A 38 -7.28 29.89 -15.93
N THR A 39 -6.57 31.00 -15.79
CA THR A 39 -5.17 31.03 -15.33
C THR A 39 -4.99 30.49 -13.91
N PHE A 40 -6.04 30.50 -13.09
CA PHE A 40 -5.99 30.03 -11.69
C PHE A 40 -6.28 28.53 -11.57
N TRP A 41 -6.89 27.91 -12.58
CA TRP A 41 -7.34 26.53 -12.50
C TRP A 41 -6.21 25.52 -12.21
N SER A 42 -5.06 25.68 -12.86
CA SER A 42 -3.91 24.81 -12.63
C SER A 42 -3.31 24.97 -11.22
N HIS A 43 -3.39 26.16 -10.65
CA HIS A 43 -2.95 26.44 -9.28
C HIS A 43 -3.89 25.80 -8.26
N LEU A 44 -5.21 25.98 -8.44
CA LEU A 44 -6.22 25.36 -7.59
C LEU A 44 -6.13 23.83 -7.62
N GLN A 45 -5.87 23.24 -8.80
CA GLN A 45 -5.63 21.79 -8.94
C GLN A 45 -4.41 21.29 -8.17
N LYS A 46 -3.39 22.13 -7.99
CA LYS A 46 -2.19 21.85 -7.20
C LYS A 46 -2.38 22.11 -5.69
N GLY A 47 -3.55 22.60 -5.29
CA GLY A 47 -3.85 22.90 -3.90
C GLY A 47 -3.46 24.31 -3.48
N GLU A 48 -3.15 25.21 -4.41
CA GLU A 48 -2.77 26.59 -4.16
C GLU A 48 -4.03 27.48 -4.07
N THR A 49 -4.03 28.43 -3.13
CA THR A 49 -5.06 29.47 -3.03
C THR A 49 -4.69 30.65 -3.94
N MET A 50 -5.65 31.17 -4.69
CA MET A 50 -5.46 32.28 -5.63
C MET A 50 -6.29 33.50 -5.21
N THR A 51 -5.79 34.70 -5.51
CA THR A 51 -6.44 35.96 -5.17
C THR A 51 -6.55 36.84 -6.41
N ASP A 52 -7.71 37.48 -6.59
CA ASP A 52 -7.97 38.45 -7.65
C ASP A 52 -8.74 39.65 -7.05
N GLY A 53 -8.05 40.75 -6.82
CA GLY A 53 -8.56 41.86 -6.03
C GLY A 53 -8.96 41.41 -4.63
N ASP A 54 -10.23 41.66 -4.25
CA ASP A 54 -10.78 41.25 -2.96
C ASP A 54 -11.31 39.81 -2.93
N LYS A 55 -11.27 39.08 -4.06
CA LYS A 55 -11.76 37.72 -4.18
C LYS A 55 -10.66 36.71 -3.91
N VAL A 56 -10.96 35.77 -3.04
CA VAL A 56 -10.06 34.63 -2.72
C VAL A 56 -10.70 33.35 -3.21
N TYR A 57 -9.95 32.55 -3.96
CA TYR A 57 -10.37 31.26 -4.51
C TYR A 57 -9.52 30.17 -3.88
N THR A 58 -10.18 29.20 -3.25
CA THR A 58 -9.53 28.07 -2.58
C THR A 58 -9.81 26.75 -3.32
N PRO A 59 -8.92 25.75 -3.22
CA PRO A 59 -9.09 24.46 -3.90
C PRO A 59 -10.42 23.78 -3.61
N ASP A 60 -10.91 23.80 -2.36
CA ASP A 60 -12.16 23.19 -1.93
C ASP A 60 -13.40 23.73 -2.65
N MET A 61 -13.31 24.96 -3.20
CA MET A 61 -14.40 25.53 -3.99
C MET A 61 -14.66 24.75 -5.28
N VAL A 62 -13.64 24.10 -5.86
CA VAL A 62 -13.68 23.50 -7.19
C VAL A 62 -13.07 22.10 -7.29
N MET A 63 -12.48 21.60 -6.20
CA MET A 63 -11.98 20.23 -6.12
C MET A 63 -13.02 19.32 -5.46
N GLY A 64 -13.20 18.14 -6.01
CA GLY A 64 -13.98 17.09 -5.38
C GLY A 64 -13.21 16.41 -4.25
N GLU A 65 -13.82 15.42 -3.64
CA GLU A 65 -13.19 14.61 -2.59
C GLU A 65 -11.90 13.95 -3.08
N LYS A 66 -10.96 13.74 -2.14
CA LYS A 66 -9.72 13.00 -2.44
C LYS A 66 -10.05 11.60 -2.90
N ARG A 67 -9.43 11.19 -3.99
CA ARG A 67 -9.59 9.85 -4.57
C ARG A 67 -8.56 8.90 -3.99
N LYS A 68 -8.84 7.59 -4.09
CA LYS A 68 -7.88 6.56 -3.69
C LYS A 68 -6.59 6.73 -4.50
N GLY A 69 -5.48 6.90 -3.81
CA GLY A 69 -4.13 6.90 -4.36
C GLY A 69 -3.59 5.49 -4.54
N ILE A 70 -2.28 5.36 -4.73
CA ILE A 70 -1.57 4.07 -4.75
C ILE A 70 -0.83 3.92 -3.43
N LYS A 71 -0.91 2.72 -2.84
CA LYS A 71 -0.25 2.38 -1.58
C LYS A 71 0.48 1.05 -1.69
N VAL A 72 1.76 1.04 -1.36
CA VAL A 72 2.58 -0.16 -1.26
C VAL A 72 3.18 -0.22 0.13
N THR A 73 3.07 -1.38 0.79
CA THR A 73 3.74 -1.63 2.08
C THR A 73 4.75 -2.76 1.91
N TYR A 74 5.96 -2.54 2.42
CA TYR A 74 7.10 -3.46 2.34
C TYR A 74 7.67 -3.73 3.73
N VAL A 75 7.77 -4.99 4.11
CA VAL A 75 8.41 -5.43 5.36
C VAL A 75 9.23 -6.70 5.16
N THR A 76 10.42 -6.73 5.73
CA THR A 76 11.26 -7.91 5.89
C THR A 76 11.82 -7.97 7.31
N ASP A 77 12.45 -9.07 7.67
CA ASP A 77 13.18 -9.23 8.95
C ASP A 77 12.36 -8.83 10.17
N THR A 78 11.22 -9.50 10.39
CA THR A 78 10.34 -9.16 11.52
C THR A 78 9.46 -10.31 11.98
N ARG A 79 9.10 -10.29 13.27
CA ARG A 79 7.94 -11.02 13.77
C ARG A 79 6.64 -10.29 13.38
N PRO A 80 5.49 -10.99 13.35
CA PRO A 80 4.20 -10.34 13.18
C PRO A 80 3.97 -9.28 14.27
N LEU A 81 3.57 -8.08 13.84
CA LEU A 81 3.20 -6.97 14.71
C LEU A 81 1.92 -6.32 14.20
N PRO A 82 1.03 -5.82 15.08
CA PRO A 82 -0.20 -5.13 14.67
C PRO A 82 0.05 -3.95 13.73
N ILE A 83 1.13 -3.19 13.98
CA ILE A 83 1.51 -2.04 13.12
C ILE A 83 1.69 -2.43 11.65
N ILE A 84 2.10 -3.67 11.35
CA ILE A 84 2.28 -4.14 9.98
C ILE A 84 0.93 -4.21 9.26
N ALA A 85 -0.09 -4.79 9.92
CA ALA A 85 -1.44 -4.85 9.36
C ALA A 85 -2.05 -3.44 9.21
N GLU A 86 -1.87 -2.55 10.19
CA GLU A 86 -2.30 -1.16 10.12
C GLU A 86 -1.68 -0.43 8.92
N GLN A 87 -0.37 -0.57 8.74
CA GLN A 87 0.36 0.06 7.64
C GLN A 87 0.03 -0.56 6.28
N ALA A 88 -0.25 -1.86 6.22
CA ALA A 88 -0.66 -2.56 5.00
C ALA A 88 -2.16 -2.43 4.68
N LYS A 89 -2.96 -1.83 5.56
CA LYS A 89 -4.41 -1.71 5.38
C LYS A 89 -4.76 -1.10 4.03
N ASP A 90 -5.60 -1.81 3.25
CA ASP A 90 -6.08 -1.42 1.93
C ASP A 90 -4.97 -1.08 0.91
N ALA A 91 -3.75 -1.60 1.11
CA ALA A 91 -2.64 -1.40 0.18
C ALA A 91 -2.94 -2.04 -1.18
N ASP A 92 -2.44 -1.43 -2.26
CA ASP A 92 -2.52 -2.04 -3.59
C ASP A 92 -1.57 -3.24 -3.69
N LEU A 93 -0.43 -3.17 -2.98
CA LEU A 93 0.52 -4.26 -2.85
C LEU A 93 1.10 -4.30 -1.43
N PHE A 94 1.06 -5.48 -0.83
CA PHE A 94 1.76 -5.78 0.41
C PHE A 94 2.89 -6.77 0.14
N ILE A 95 4.14 -6.32 0.25
CA ILE A 95 5.33 -7.16 0.12
C ILE A 95 5.78 -7.49 1.54
N CYS A 96 5.76 -8.76 1.88
CA CYS A 96 6.04 -9.24 3.22
C CYS A 96 7.05 -10.38 3.21
N GLU A 97 7.90 -10.46 4.22
CA GLU A 97 8.68 -11.68 4.41
C GLU A 97 7.77 -12.89 4.61
N GLY A 98 8.28 -14.02 4.18
CA GLY A 98 7.79 -15.34 4.53
C GLY A 98 9.00 -16.26 4.57
N MET A 99 9.74 -16.24 5.68
CA MET A 99 10.98 -16.99 5.79
C MET A 99 10.75 -18.49 5.67
N TYR A 100 9.63 -18.99 6.21
CA TYR A 100 9.34 -20.42 6.30
C TYR A 100 7.96 -20.74 5.77
N GLY A 101 7.88 -21.65 4.79
CA GLY A 101 6.63 -22.20 4.27
C GLY A 101 6.07 -23.33 5.13
N GLU A 102 6.96 -24.11 5.76
CA GLU A 102 6.60 -25.29 6.52
C GLU A 102 5.94 -24.95 7.86
N PRO A 103 4.79 -25.56 8.20
CA PRO A 103 4.07 -25.27 9.44
C PRO A 103 4.85 -25.61 10.73
N ASP A 104 5.73 -26.62 10.68
CA ASP A 104 6.56 -27.04 11.80
C ASP A 104 7.72 -26.06 12.12
N LYS A 105 8.00 -25.10 11.24
CA LYS A 105 9.06 -24.10 11.44
C LYS A 105 8.66 -22.90 12.30
N LEU A 106 7.46 -22.88 12.87
CA LEU A 106 7.01 -21.77 13.70
C LEU A 106 7.95 -21.49 14.90
N ALA A 107 8.45 -22.51 15.54
CA ALA A 107 9.41 -22.36 16.65
C ALA A 107 10.69 -21.66 16.18
N LYS A 108 11.21 -22.07 15.01
CA LYS A 108 12.39 -21.48 14.37
C LYS A 108 12.13 -20.04 13.93
N ALA A 109 10.97 -19.75 13.38
CA ALA A 109 10.56 -18.39 13.03
C ALA A 109 10.56 -17.45 14.23
N LYS A 110 10.07 -17.93 15.39
CA LYS A 110 10.11 -17.17 16.66
C LYS A 110 11.52 -16.94 17.17
N GLU A 111 12.37 -17.98 17.14
CA GLU A 111 13.76 -17.92 17.59
C GLU A 111 14.57 -16.88 16.80
N TYR A 112 14.48 -16.92 15.48
CA TYR A 112 15.23 -16.03 14.58
C TYR A 112 14.52 -14.71 14.26
N LYS A 113 13.31 -14.49 14.82
CA LYS A 113 12.49 -13.30 14.64
C LYS A 113 12.08 -13.03 13.19
N HIS A 114 11.62 -14.08 12.52
CA HIS A 114 11.00 -14.07 11.20
C HIS A 114 9.55 -14.57 11.25
N MET A 115 8.90 -14.64 10.09
CA MET A 115 7.53 -15.13 9.95
C MET A 115 7.44 -16.41 9.15
N THR A 116 6.41 -17.20 9.44
CA THR A 116 5.91 -18.23 8.54
C THR A 116 4.97 -17.62 7.50
N PHE A 117 4.73 -18.33 6.40
CA PHE A 117 3.74 -17.94 5.39
C PHE A 117 2.35 -17.72 5.98
N SER A 118 1.94 -18.59 6.90
CA SER A 118 0.64 -18.47 7.57
C SER A 118 0.52 -17.23 8.45
N GLU A 119 1.61 -16.84 9.13
CA GLU A 119 1.63 -15.60 9.92
C GLU A 119 1.56 -14.35 9.03
N ALA A 120 2.31 -14.33 7.92
CA ALA A 120 2.24 -13.25 6.94
C ALA A 120 0.85 -13.14 6.30
N ALA A 121 0.25 -14.29 5.93
CA ALA A 121 -1.09 -14.33 5.38
C ALA A 121 -2.17 -13.88 6.38
N SER A 122 -1.96 -14.11 7.68
CA SER A 122 -2.86 -13.61 8.73
C SER A 122 -2.83 -12.09 8.83
N LEU A 123 -1.65 -11.48 8.72
CA LEU A 123 -1.51 -10.02 8.63
C LEU A 123 -2.21 -9.47 7.38
N ALA A 124 -2.04 -10.13 6.23
CA ALA A 124 -2.71 -9.73 4.99
C ALA A 124 -4.24 -9.89 5.08
N LYS A 125 -4.73 -10.94 5.76
CA LYS A 125 -6.17 -11.12 6.02
C LYS A 125 -6.76 -9.98 6.86
N GLU A 126 -6.02 -9.48 7.84
CA GLU A 126 -6.43 -8.33 8.64
C GLU A 126 -6.34 -7.03 7.83
N ALA A 127 -5.24 -6.82 7.12
CA ALA A 127 -4.96 -5.60 6.36
C ALA A 127 -5.77 -5.45 5.06
N GLN A 128 -6.23 -6.56 4.46
CA GLN A 128 -6.99 -6.59 3.20
C GLN A 128 -6.31 -5.86 2.02
N PRO A 129 -5.01 -6.06 1.75
CA PRO A 129 -4.39 -5.50 0.55
C PRO A 129 -5.01 -6.13 -0.71
N LYS A 130 -4.83 -5.50 -1.89
CA LYS A 130 -5.28 -6.10 -3.15
C LYS A 130 -4.50 -7.35 -3.51
N GLU A 131 -3.21 -7.40 -3.20
CA GLU A 131 -2.32 -8.53 -3.43
C GLU A 131 -1.23 -8.56 -2.37
N MET A 132 -0.80 -9.76 -1.96
CA MET A 132 0.37 -9.96 -1.11
C MET A 132 1.44 -10.75 -1.85
N TRP A 133 2.67 -10.25 -1.83
CA TRP A 133 3.86 -10.97 -2.27
C TRP A 133 4.67 -11.43 -1.08
N LEU A 134 4.87 -12.74 -0.99
CA LEU A 134 5.86 -13.30 -0.07
C LEU A 134 7.25 -13.24 -0.69
N THR A 135 8.21 -12.86 0.12
CA THR A 135 9.63 -12.72 -0.24
C THR A 135 10.51 -13.16 0.92
N HIS A 136 11.83 -12.99 0.81
CA HIS A 136 12.77 -13.22 1.90
C HIS A 136 12.72 -14.65 2.46
N TYR A 137 12.74 -15.64 1.55
CA TYR A 137 12.68 -17.05 1.92
C TYR A 137 13.98 -17.54 2.57
N SER A 138 13.86 -18.51 3.47
CA SER A 138 15.02 -19.24 3.98
C SER A 138 15.81 -19.87 2.83
N PRO A 139 17.15 -19.82 2.83
CA PRO A 139 17.95 -20.54 1.85
C PRO A 139 17.66 -22.06 1.80
N SER A 140 17.08 -22.62 2.87
CA SER A 140 16.65 -24.03 2.90
C SER A 140 15.29 -24.27 2.25
N LEU A 141 14.52 -23.23 1.94
CA LEU A 141 13.21 -23.32 1.29
C LEU A 141 13.38 -23.23 -0.23
N ALA A 142 13.68 -24.36 -0.86
CA ALA A 142 13.97 -24.41 -2.31
C ALA A 142 12.72 -24.15 -3.18
N HIS A 143 11.55 -24.54 -2.71
CA HIS A 143 10.29 -24.53 -3.46
C HIS A 143 9.18 -23.82 -2.67
N PRO A 144 9.21 -22.48 -2.52
CA PRO A 144 8.20 -21.73 -1.77
C PRO A 144 6.79 -21.88 -2.35
N GLU A 145 6.66 -22.15 -3.65
CA GLU A 145 5.40 -22.40 -4.34
C GLU A 145 4.60 -23.59 -3.79
N GLU A 146 5.25 -24.57 -3.21
CA GLU A 146 4.60 -25.77 -2.67
C GLU A 146 3.70 -25.48 -1.46
N TYR A 147 3.94 -24.37 -0.76
CA TYR A 147 3.19 -23.97 0.44
C TYR A 147 2.13 -22.88 0.17
N ILE A 148 2.03 -22.41 -1.07
CA ILE A 148 1.15 -21.29 -1.42
C ILE A 148 -0.32 -21.67 -1.33
N GLU A 149 -0.72 -22.87 -1.72
CA GLU A 149 -2.13 -23.26 -1.70
C GLU A 149 -2.69 -23.27 -0.28
N GLU A 150 -1.94 -23.75 0.71
CA GLU A 150 -2.35 -23.69 2.11
C GLU A 150 -2.39 -22.23 2.62
N THR A 151 -1.42 -21.41 2.22
CA THR A 151 -1.36 -19.99 2.55
C THR A 151 -2.57 -19.22 1.98
N ARG A 152 -2.98 -19.54 0.75
CA ARG A 152 -4.15 -18.96 0.07
C ARG A 152 -5.48 -19.25 0.75
N LYS A 153 -5.57 -20.32 1.55
CA LYS A 153 -6.76 -20.55 2.39
C LYS A 153 -6.94 -19.48 3.47
N ILE A 154 -5.85 -18.82 3.89
CA ILE A 154 -5.88 -17.71 4.86
C ILE A 154 -6.11 -16.38 4.13
N PHE A 155 -5.30 -16.11 3.08
CA PHE A 155 -5.44 -14.93 2.22
C PHE A 155 -5.25 -15.34 0.76
N SER A 156 -6.34 -15.36 0.00
CA SER A 156 -6.40 -15.95 -1.35
C SER A 156 -5.50 -15.25 -2.38
N ARG A 157 -5.24 -13.95 -2.21
CA ARG A 157 -4.44 -13.13 -3.14
C ARG A 157 -2.96 -13.12 -2.76
N THR A 158 -2.41 -14.28 -2.38
CA THR A 158 -1.01 -14.48 -2.02
C THR A 158 -0.22 -15.06 -3.17
N ILE A 159 0.97 -14.53 -3.41
CA ILE A 159 1.93 -14.98 -4.42
C ILE A 159 3.28 -15.24 -3.76
N ALA A 160 3.89 -16.39 -4.04
CA ALA A 160 5.32 -16.60 -3.80
C ALA A 160 6.10 -15.84 -4.87
N ALA A 161 6.59 -14.65 -4.51
CA ALA A 161 7.32 -13.84 -5.47
C ALA A 161 8.74 -14.37 -5.69
N LYS A 162 9.21 -14.23 -6.91
CA LYS A 162 10.60 -14.56 -7.32
C LYS A 162 11.33 -13.25 -7.64
N ASP A 163 12.64 -13.28 -7.53
CA ASP A 163 13.49 -12.15 -7.91
C ASP A 163 13.20 -11.73 -9.36
N GLY A 164 13.15 -10.44 -9.58
CA GLY A 164 12.79 -9.85 -10.87
C GLY A 164 11.29 -9.76 -11.16
N ARG A 165 10.40 -10.24 -10.25
CA ARG A 165 8.97 -10.02 -10.41
C ARG A 165 8.65 -8.53 -10.36
N SER A 166 7.82 -8.07 -11.28
CA SER A 166 7.37 -6.69 -11.37
C SER A 166 5.87 -6.60 -11.55
N ILE A 167 5.31 -5.45 -11.18
CA ILE A 167 3.90 -5.09 -11.38
C ILE A 167 3.81 -3.60 -11.68
N SER A 168 2.90 -3.21 -12.56
CA SER A 168 2.50 -1.81 -12.73
C SER A 168 1.26 -1.53 -11.90
N LEU A 169 1.31 -0.50 -11.08
CA LEU A 169 0.19 -0.05 -10.27
C LEU A 169 -0.31 1.28 -10.83
N ASP A 170 -1.55 1.30 -11.25
CA ASP A 170 -2.21 2.48 -11.79
C ASP A 170 -3.33 2.95 -10.87
N PHE A 171 -3.70 4.22 -10.99
CA PHE A 171 -4.88 4.73 -10.31
C PHE A 171 -6.14 4.02 -10.81
N GLU A 172 -7.00 3.61 -9.87
CA GLU A 172 -8.30 3.02 -10.21
C GLU A 172 -9.08 3.96 -11.14
N GLN A 173 -9.55 3.42 -12.26
CA GLN A 173 -10.46 4.17 -13.13
C GLN A 173 -11.82 4.22 -12.43
N GLU A 174 -12.38 5.43 -12.29
CA GLU A 174 -13.74 5.58 -11.83
C GLU A 174 -14.68 5.09 -12.93
N GLU A 175 -15.52 4.12 -12.62
CA GLU A 175 -16.57 3.71 -13.55
C GLU A 175 -17.43 4.93 -13.92
N GLY A 176 -17.42 5.22 -15.21
CA GLY A 176 -18.02 6.28 -15.96
C GLY A 176 -19.10 7.14 -15.36
N THR A 177 -18.84 8.45 -15.40
CA THR A 177 -19.89 9.35 -15.88
C THR A 177 -19.53 9.70 -17.32
N LYS A 178 -20.18 9.01 -18.28
CA LYS A 178 -20.30 9.48 -19.67
C LYS A 178 -21.19 10.70 -19.70
#